data_2869cd955d72dbbb3c12c72ba6fb091e
#
_entry.id   2869cd955d72dbbb3c12c72ba6fb091e
#
_cell.length_a   1.000
_cell.length_b   1.000
_cell.length_c   1.000
_cell.angle_alpha   90.00
_cell.angle_beta   90.00
_cell.angle_gamma   90.00
#
_symmetry.space_group_name_H-M   'P 1'
#
loop_
_entity.id
_entity.type
_entity.pdbx_description
1 polymer ?
#
loop_
_entity_poly.entity_id
_entity_poly.type
_entity_poly.pdbx_seq_one_letter_code
_entity_poly.pdbx_strand_id
1 'polypeptide(L)'
;MLKCAVKHRFRSCIKERALIAISHLPQRGDVFMMINLTDVFTSEGKDRRESLQAELDEFSYMGSDYRICEKSPLAMEFSNIGRGKVLLEGHMRLVMEIPCDRCLRTVKEPLEISFSQELFSPEALGPEEADEQSFVHGYELDAEAFVKNEILINMPVKVLCRPDCKGICKKCGHNLNDGDCGCDTFVPDPRMAAIKDIFNANKEV
;
A
#
# COMPACT_ATOMS: atom_id res chain seq x y z
N MET A 1 -16.48 46.77 -11.97
CA MET A 1 -17.04 46.20 -10.72
C MET A 1 -17.32 44.73 -10.93
N LEU A 2 -16.37 43.88 -10.67
CA LEU A 2 -16.55 42.40 -10.63
C LEU A 2 -15.29 41.76 -10.02
N LYS A 3 -15.15 41.88 -8.72
CA LYS A 3 -14.14 41.16 -7.91
C LYS A 3 -14.78 40.91 -6.54
N CYS A 4 -15.55 39.84 -6.42
CA CYS A 4 -15.87 39.26 -5.11
C CYS A 4 -16.77 38.01 -5.28
N ALA A 5 -16.24 36.90 -5.74
CA ALA A 5 -16.99 35.63 -5.72
C ALA A 5 -16.13 34.36 -5.65
N VAL A 6 -14.82 34.45 -5.42
CA VAL A 6 -13.94 33.27 -5.45
C VAL A 6 -13.41 32.85 -4.06
N LYS A 7 -13.64 33.65 -3.01
CA LYS A 7 -13.05 33.36 -1.68
C LYS A 7 -13.87 32.51 -0.73
N HIS A 8 -15.11 32.12 -1.08
CA HIS A 8 -15.96 31.33 -0.16
C HIS A 8 -16.07 29.83 -0.42
N ARG A 9 -15.52 29.32 -1.53
CA ARG A 9 -15.60 27.86 -1.84
C ARG A 9 -14.43 27.03 -1.32
N PHE A 10 -13.33 27.65 -0.90
CA PHE A 10 -12.15 26.93 -0.39
C PHE A 10 -12.21 26.59 1.11
N ARG A 11 -13.08 27.24 1.88
CA ARG A 11 -13.19 26.99 3.33
C ARG A 11 -14.09 25.82 3.72
N SER A 12 -14.96 25.33 2.84
CA SER A 12 -15.83 24.19 3.16
C SER A 12 -15.17 22.82 2.91
N CYS A 13 -14.18 22.76 2.02
CA CYS A 13 -13.51 21.50 1.69
C CYS A 13 -12.48 21.07 2.74
N ILE A 14 -11.96 22.01 3.54
CA ILE A 14 -10.99 21.71 4.61
C ILE A 14 -11.67 21.17 5.87
N LYS A 15 -12.95 21.52 6.10
CA LYS A 15 -13.71 21.02 7.26
C LYS A 15 -14.21 19.60 7.11
N GLU A 16 -14.46 19.11 5.90
CA GLU A 16 -14.87 17.72 5.68
C GLU A 16 -13.71 16.72 5.73
N ARG A 17 -12.48 17.14 5.39
CA ARG A 17 -11.29 16.27 5.54
C ARG A 17 -10.85 16.06 6.99
N ALA A 18 -11.12 17.01 7.87
CA ALA A 18 -10.80 16.91 9.30
C ALA A 18 -11.75 15.98 10.07
N LEU A 19 -12.94 15.66 9.53
CA LEU A 19 -13.92 14.78 10.18
C LEU A 19 -13.73 13.30 9.84
N ILE A 20 -12.92 12.96 8.82
CA ILE A 20 -12.63 11.56 8.45
C ILE A 20 -11.47 10.99 9.29
N ALA A 21 -10.65 11.84 9.88
CA ALA A 21 -9.50 11.43 10.69
C ALA A 21 -9.85 11.04 12.15
N ILE A 22 -11.11 11.17 12.59
CA ILE A 22 -11.50 10.90 14.00
C ILE A 22 -12.21 9.54 14.17
N SER A 23 -12.42 8.76 13.10
CA SER A 23 -13.15 7.48 13.19
C SER A 23 -12.28 6.23 13.40
N HIS A 24 -10.98 6.36 13.63
CA HIS A 24 -10.10 5.27 14.03
C HIS A 24 -9.55 5.48 15.44
N LEU A 25 -10.44 5.63 16.41
CA LEU A 25 -10.09 5.31 17.80
C LEU A 25 -9.93 3.79 17.86
N PRO A 26 -8.79 3.28 18.39
CA PRO A 26 -8.55 1.84 18.51
C PRO A 26 -9.65 1.18 19.32
N GLN A 27 -10.31 0.18 18.71
CA GLN A 27 -11.25 -0.66 19.46
C GLN A 27 -10.43 -1.58 20.37
N ARG A 28 -10.86 -1.73 21.62
CA ARG A 28 -10.24 -2.59 22.63
C ARG A 28 -10.13 -4.03 22.10
N GLY A 29 -8.93 -4.43 21.73
CA GLY A 29 -8.62 -5.77 21.23
C GLY A 29 -7.34 -5.86 20.42
N ASP A 30 -6.84 -4.76 19.89
CA ASP A 30 -5.59 -4.75 19.13
C ASP A 30 -4.42 -4.78 20.12
N VAL A 31 -3.64 -5.85 20.07
CA VAL A 31 -2.36 -5.93 20.79
C VAL A 31 -1.39 -5.02 20.04
N PHE A 32 -1.38 -3.74 20.38
CA PHE A 32 -0.45 -2.77 19.80
C PHE A 32 0.97 -3.14 20.19
N MET A 33 1.78 -3.45 19.18
CA MET A 33 3.20 -3.71 19.38
C MET A 33 3.95 -2.36 19.45
N MET A 34 3.74 -1.64 20.57
CA MET A 34 4.37 -0.34 20.84
C MET A 34 5.79 -0.53 21.35
N ILE A 35 6.74 0.11 20.70
CA ILE A 35 8.15 0.12 21.11
C ILE A 35 8.47 1.50 21.66
N ASN A 36 8.80 1.56 22.94
CA ASN A 36 9.24 2.81 23.57
C ASN A 36 10.69 3.10 23.20
N LEU A 37 10.94 4.23 22.56
CA LEU A 37 12.24 4.69 22.07
C LEU A 37 12.80 5.88 22.87
N THR A 38 12.21 6.22 24.00
CA THR A 38 12.64 7.35 24.85
C THR A 38 14.12 7.29 25.16
N ASP A 39 14.61 6.10 25.47
CA ASP A 39 16.00 5.86 25.83
C ASP A 39 16.97 6.07 24.66
N VAL A 40 16.53 5.76 23.44
CA VAL A 40 17.34 5.97 22.22
C VAL A 40 17.33 7.45 21.86
N PHE A 41 16.18 8.13 21.88
CA PHE A 41 16.09 9.54 21.53
C PHE A 41 16.83 10.46 22.51
N THR A 42 16.90 10.10 23.79
CA THR A 42 17.52 10.94 24.84
C THR A 42 19.01 10.72 25.03
N SER A 43 19.59 9.67 24.45
CA SER A 43 21.00 9.31 24.64
C SER A 43 21.74 9.33 23.31
N GLU A 44 22.53 10.36 23.06
CA GLU A 44 23.33 10.48 21.83
C GLU A 44 24.28 9.30 21.63
N GLY A 45 24.35 8.79 20.41
CA GLY A 45 25.19 7.64 20.03
C GLY A 45 24.74 6.31 20.59
N LYS A 46 23.51 6.22 21.11
CA LYS A 46 22.96 4.95 21.58
C LYS A 46 22.39 4.16 20.42
N ASP A 47 22.78 2.90 20.36
CA ASP A 47 22.22 1.90 19.46
C ASP A 47 21.36 0.91 20.24
N ARG A 48 20.27 0.46 19.64
CA ARG A 48 19.38 -0.55 20.17
C ARG A 48 18.89 -1.48 19.08
N ARG A 49 18.97 -2.78 19.31
CA ARG A 49 18.47 -3.80 18.38
C ARG A 49 17.28 -4.50 18.95
N GLU A 50 16.25 -4.64 18.13
CA GLU A 50 15.03 -5.35 18.47
C GLU A 50 14.73 -6.40 17.40
N SER A 51 14.17 -7.52 17.84
CA SER A 51 13.67 -8.56 16.94
C SER A 51 12.29 -8.98 17.41
N LEU A 52 11.28 -8.71 16.59
CA LEU A 52 9.88 -8.89 16.95
C LEU A 52 9.21 -9.89 16.02
N GLN A 53 8.29 -10.68 16.56
CA GLN A 53 7.38 -11.48 15.75
C GLN A 53 6.18 -10.61 15.40
N ALA A 54 6.02 -10.26 14.13
CA ALA A 54 4.84 -9.52 13.69
C ALA A 54 3.61 -10.45 13.77
N GLU A 55 2.60 -10.08 14.55
CA GLU A 55 1.32 -10.81 14.67
C GLU A 55 0.33 -10.36 13.58
N LEU A 56 0.80 -10.20 12.34
CA LEU A 56 0.03 -9.76 11.20
C LEU A 56 -0.25 -10.95 10.28
N ASP A 57 -1.49 -11.46 10.27
CA ASP A 57 -1.91 -12.59 9.44
C ASP A 57 -2.62 -12.16 8.14
N GLU A 58 -3.06 -10.90 8.10
CA GLU A 58 -3.80 -10.33 6.98
C GLU A 58 -3.44 -8.86 6.77
N PHE A 59 -3.36 -8.45 5.52
CA PHE A 59 -3.13 -7.07 5.12
C PHE A 59 -4.27 -6.59 4.23
N SER A 60 -5.01 -5.57 4.68
CA SER A 60 -6.13 -4.98 3.96
C SER A 60 -5.69 -3.74 3.21
N TYR A 61 -5.94 -3.69 1.90
CA TYR A 61 -5.63 -2.54 1.06
C TYR A 61 -6.66 -2.35 -0.05
N MET A 62 -7.18 -1.15 -0.21
CA MET A 62 -8.18 -0.76 -1.22
C MET A 62 -9.41 -1.68 -1.29
N GLY A 63 -9.86 -2.19 -0.15
CA GLY A 63 -11.02 -3.07 -0.06
C GLY A 63 -10.76 -4.53 -0.46
N SER A 64 -9.50 -4.91 -0.57
CA SER A 64 -9.05 -6.29 -0.75
C SER A 64 -8.20 -6.72 0.44
N ASP A 65 -8.39 -7.96 0.87
CA ASP A 65 -7.66 -8.56 1.97
C ASP A 65 -6.66 -9.57 1.43
N TYR A 66 -5.39 -9.44 1.84
CA TYR A 66 -4.28 -10.26 1.40
C TYR A 66 -3.77 -11.07 2.57
N ARG A 67 -3.86 -12.39 2.47
CA ARG A 67 -3.39 -13.30 3.52
C ARG A 67 -1.87 -13.37 3.54
N ILE A 68 -1.27 -13.27 4.72
CA ILE A 68 0.16 -13.50 4.96
C ILE A 68 0.35 -14.94 5.41
N CYS A 69 1.03 -15.75 4.58
CA CYS A 69 1.23 -17.18 4.83
C CYS A 69 2.48 -17.48 5.64
N GLU A 70 3.55 -16.72 5.38
CA GLU A 70 4.85 -16.91 6.00
C GLU A 70 5.42 -15.54 6.35
N LYS A 71 6.08 -15.44 7.48
CA LYS A 71 6.73 -14.20 7.96
C LYS A 71 7.97 -14.54 8.78
N SER A 72 9.06 -13.82 8.53
CA SER A 72 10.24 -13.84 9.37
C SER A 72 10.09 -12.87 10.54
N PRO A 73 10.90 -12.98 11.58
CA PRO A 73 10.99 -11.92 12.57
C PRO A 73 11.35 -10.59 11.92
N LEU A 74 10.74 -9.51 12.39
CA LEU A 74 11.10 -8.14 12.05
C LEU A 74 12.37 -7.78 12.83
N ALA A 75 13.48 -7.65 12.12
CA ALA A 75 14.74 -7.20 12.72
C ALA A 75 14.88 -5.69 12.54
N MET A 76 15.08 -4.96 13.62
CA MET A 76 15.22 -3.51 13.64
C MET A 76 16.46 -3.08 14.41
N GLU A 77 17.13 -2.07 13.92
CA GLU A 77 18.22 -1.38 14.58
C GLU A 77 17.89 0.12 14.66
N PHE A 78 17.96 0.66 15.86
CA PHE A 78 17.71 2.06 16.16
C PHE A 78 19.04 2.70 16.55
N SER A 79 19.47 3.73 15.84
CA SER A 79 20.72 4.43 16.12
C SER A 79 20.46 5.92 16.32
N ASN A 80 20.81 6.47 17.46
CA ASN A 80 20.68 7.91 17.71
C ASN A 80 21.75 8.67 16.91
N ILE A 81 21.30 9.46 15.94
CA ILE A 81 22.17 10.29 15.08
C ILE A 81 22.25 11.75 15.54
N GLY A 82 21.72 12.04 16.72
CA GLY A 82 21.75 13.38 17.33
C GLY A 82 20.61 14.30 16.88
N ARG A 83 20.50 15.43 17.53
CA ARG A 83 19.48 16.47 17.24
C ARG A 83 18.03 15.99 17.30
N GLY A 84 17.72 15.04 18.17
CA GLY A 84 16.39 14.46 18.29
C GLY A 84 16.00 13.55 17.14
N LYS A 85 16.98 12.97 16.46
CA LYS A 85 16.80 12.04 15.35
C LYS A 85 17.32 10.65 15.68
N VAL A 86 16.59 9.64 15.26
CA VAL A 86 16.97 8.23 15.34
C VAL A 86 16.89 7.63 13.95
N LEU A 87 17.94 6.98 13.50
CA LEU A 87 17.93 6.17 12.29
C LEU A 87 17.36 4.80 12.64
N LEU A 88 16.30 4.42 11.97
CA LEU A 88 15.69 3.09 12.03
C LEU A 88 16.06 2.32 10.77
N GLU A 89 16.81 1.25 10.94
CA GLU A 89 17.14 0.32 9.85
C GLU A 89 16.66 -1.09 10.19
N GLY A 90 16.34 -1.84 9.17
CA GLY A 90 15.94 -3.21 9.39
C GLY A 90 15.49 -3.95 8.16
N HIS A 91 15.08 -5.19 8.40
CA HIS A 91 14.58 -6.04 7.35
C HIS A 91 13.56 -7.06 7.85
N MET A 92 12.70 -7.48 6.95
CA MET A 92 11.70 -8.51 7.15
C MET A 92 11.43 -9.23 5.83
N ARG A 93 11.11 -10.50 5.90
CA ARG A 93 10.60 -11.28 4.76
C ARG A 93 9.23 -11.82 5.10
N LEU A 94 8.31 -11.73 4.15
CA LEU A 94 6.99 -12.33 4.25
C LEU A 94 6.54 -12.90 2.91
N VAL A 95 5.56 -13.80 2.94
CA VAL A 95 4.93 -14.38 1.75
C VAL A 95 3.44 -14.06 1.81
N MET A 96 2.93 -13.37 0.80
CA MET A 96 1.52 -12.99 0.70
C MET A 96 0.81 -13.79 -0.40
N GLU A 97 -0.47 -14.08 -0.16
CA GLU A 97 -1.36 -14.59 -1.19
C GLU A 97 -2.00 -13.41 -1.94
N ILE A 98 -1.55 -13.20 -3.18
CA ILE A 98 -2.01 -12.10 -4.04
C ILE A 98 -2.67 -12.70 -5.29
N PRO A 99 -3.85 -12.22 -5.72
CA PRO A 99 -4.47 -12.68 -6.96
C PRO A 99 -3.65 -12.23 -8.18
N CYS A 100 -3.49 -13.12 -9.14
CA CYS A 100 -2.88 -12.79 -10.43
C CYS A 100 -3.71 -11.72 -11.16
N ASP A 101 -3.08 -10.65 -11.62
CA ASP A 101 -3.76 -9.52 -12.29
C ASP A 101 -4.44 -9.87 -13.62
N ARG A 102 -4.13 -11.06 -14.17
CA ARG A 102 -4.72 -11.51 -15.45
C ARG A 102 -5.78 -12.59 -15.28
N CYS A 103 -5.53 -13.60 -14.43
CA CYS A 103 -6.41 -14.76 -14.35
C CYS A 103 -7.04 -14.95 -12.96
N LEU A 104 -6.79 -14.07 -12.02
CA LEU A 104 -7.31 -14.03 -10.65
C LEU A 104 -6.95 -15.27 -9.80
N ARG A 105 -6.09 -16.15 -10.30
CA ARG A 105 -5.57 -17.29 -9.53
C ARG A 105 -4.66 -16.75 -8.42
N THR A 106 -4.81 -17.23 -7.20
CA THR A 106 -3.96 -16.88 -6.07
C THR A 106 -2.52 -17.31 -6.33
N VAL A 107 -1.58 -16.38 -6.09
CA VAL A 107 -0.13 -16.57 -6.21
C VAL A 107 0.47 -16.28 -4.85
N LYS A 108 1.43 -17.09 -4.44
CA LYS A 108 2.26 -16.81 -3.25
C LYS A 108 3.44 -15.94 -3.69
N GLU A 109 3.40 -14.69 -3.29
CA GLU A 109 4.42 -13.70 -3.64
C GLU A 109 5.32 -13.43 -2.45
N PRO A 110 6.63 -13.69 -2.54
CA PRO A 110 7.57 -13.33 -1.49
C PRO A 110 7.90 -11.85 -1.58
N LEU A 111 7.78 -11.13 -0.45
CA LEU A 111 8.22 -9.76 -0.28
C LEU A 111 9.44 -9.76 0.64
N GLU A 112 10.52 -9.16 0.15
CA GLU A 112 11.71 -8.84 0.94
C GLU A 112 11.69 -7.34 1.21
N ILE A 113 11.42 -6.98 2.46
CA ILE A 113 11.30 -5.61 2.91
C ILE A 113 12.58 -5.24 3.62
N SER A 114 13.25 -4.20 3.14
CA SER A 114 14.41 -3.59 3.79
C SER A 114 14.17 -2.09 3.85
N PHE A 115 14.36 -1.51 5.00
CA PHE A 115 14.06 -0.10 5.25
C PHE A 115 15.21 0.60 5.97
N SER A 116 15.32 1.89 5.69
CA SER A 116 16.22 2.82 6.38
C SER A 116 15.51 4.17 6.43
N GLN A 117 15.06 4.57 7.62
CA GLN A 117 14.23 5.75 7.82
C GLN A 117 14.68 6.57 9.03
N GLU A 118 14.70 7.90 8.90
CA GLU A 118 14.91 8.80 10.03
C GLU A 118 13.59 9.00 10.79
N LEU A 119 13.64 8.78 12.10
CA LEU A 119 12.55 9.11 13.03
C LEU A 119 12.91 10.38 13.79
N PHE A 120 11.92 11.23 14.02
CA PHE A 120 12.07 12.50 14.70
C PHE A 120 11.41 12.47 16.08
N SER A 121 12.10 13.05 17.07
CA SER A 121 11.48 13.27 18.39
C SER A 121 10.39 14.34 18.28
N PRO A 122 9.42 14.38 19.21
CA PRO A 122 8.35 15.38 19.21
C PRO A 122 8.83 16.82 19.13
N GLU A 123 10.03 17.11 19.67
CA GLU A 123 10.62 18.45 19.68
C GLU A 123 11.33 18.79 18.36
N ALA A 124 11.77 17.78 17.62
CA ALA A 124 12.47 17.93 16.35
C ALA A 124 11.53 17.77 15.14
N LEU A 125 10.29 17.34 15.37
CA LEU A 125 9.30 17.05 14.36
C LEU A 125 8.74 18.32 13.72
N GLY A 126 8.95 18.47 12.42
CA GLY A 126 8.32 19.51 11.62
C GLY A 126 6.91 19.08 11.12
N PRO A 127 6.13 20.05 10.58
CA PRO A 127 4.78 19.75 10.08
C PRO A 127 4.78 18.82 8.85
N GLU A 128 5.85 18.78 8.06
CA GLU A 128 5.99 17.92 6.89
C GLU A 128 6.35 16.49 7.30
N GLU A 129 7.26 16.33 8.23
CA GLU A 129 7.70 15.03 8.75
C GLU A 129 6.61 14.34 9.59
N ALA A 130 5.67 15.09 10.17
CA ALA A 130 4.59 14.54 10.98
C ALA A 130 3.64 13.63 10.17
N ASP A 131 3.41 13.95 8.90
CA ASP A 131 2.58 13.14 8.02
C ASP A 131 3.32 11.86 7.56
N GLU A 132 4.65 11.92 7.43
CA GLU A 132 5.47 10.79 6.98
C GLU A 132 5.72 9.74 8.07
N GLN A 133 5.66 10.13 9.35
CA GLN A 133 5.84 9.21 10.48
C GLN A 133 4.57 9.03 11.32
N SER A 134 3.43 8.82 10.68
CA SER A 134 2.12 8.61 11.33
C SER A 134 2.07 7.40 12.27
N PHE A 135 3.04 6.50 12.17
CA PHE A 135 3.25 5.33 13.04
C PHE A 135 4.10 5.62 14.28
N VAL A 136 4.55 6.87 14.49
CA VAL A 136 5.27 7.29 15.71
C VAL A 136 4.38 8.22 16.53
N HIS A 137 4.15 7.87 17.77
CA HIS A 137 3.32 8.62 18.72
C HIS A 137 4.16 9.10 19.90
N GLY A 138 4.66 10.33 19.80
CA GLY A 138 5.61 10.86 20.77
C GLY A 138 6.96 10.13 20.68
N TYR A 139 7.30 9.36 21.71
CA TYR A 139 8.51 8.52 21.76
C TYR A 139 8.21 7.03 21.55
N GLU A 140 7.02 6.69 21.11
CA GLU A 140 6.58 5.31 20.91
C GLU A 140 6.36 5.01 19.43
N LEU A 141 6.95 3.93 18.94
CA LEU A 141 6.78 3.42 17.60
C LEU A 141 5.69 2.34 17.60
N ASP A 142 4.64 2.52 16.83
CA ASP A 142 3.69 1.46 16.48
C ASP A 142 4.31 0.57 15.39
N ALA A 143 4.86 -0.56 15.81
CA ALA A 143 5.55 -1.47 14.90
C ALA A 143 4.59 -2.15 13.92
N GLU A 144 3.32 -2.34 14.28
CA GLU A 144 2.33 -2.91 13.37
C GLU A 144 1.94 -1.92 12.26
N ALA A 145 1.65 -0.67 12.63
CA ALA A 145 1.36 0.39 11.67
C ALA A 145 2.58 0.62 10.74
N PHE A 146 3.80 0.59 11.29
CA PHE A 146 5.03 0.68 10.52
C PHE A 146 5.17 -0.46 9.52
N VAL A 147 4.98 -1.72 9.93
CA VAL A 147 5.06 -2.89 9.05
C VAL A 147 4.01 -2.80 7.94
N LYS A 148 2.78 -2.40 8.26
CA LYS A 148 1.72 -2.20 7.26
C LYS A 148 2.11 -1.15 6.22
N ASN A 149 2.74 -0.05 6.64
CA ASN A 149 3.26 0.98 5.74
C ASN A 149 4.38 0.42 4.84
N GLU A 150 5.32 -0.32 5.41
CA GLU A 150 6.40 -0.95 4.65
C GLU A 150 5.89 -2.01 3.65
N ILE A 151 4.89 -2.80 4.01
CA ILE A 151 4.23 -3.72 3.07
C ILE A 151 3.64 -2.94 1.90
N LEU A 152 2.93 -1.85 2.17
CA LEU A 152 2.30 -1.01 1.14
C LEU A 152 3.33 -0.45 0.15
N ILE A 153 4.45 0.08 0.65
CA ILE A 153 5.53 0.66 -0.17
C ILE A 153 6.19 -0.40 -1.06
N ASN A 154 6.39 -1.61 -0.51
CA ASN A 154 7.08 -2.70 -1.19
C ASN A 154 6.15 -3.64 -1.97
N MET A 155 4.84 -3.35 -2.00
CA MET A 155 3.87 -4.18 -2.71
C MET A 155 4.13 -4.15 -4.22
N PRO A 156 4.21 -5.32 -4.89
CA PRO A 156 4.50 -5.35 -6.33
C PRO A 156 3.36 -4.73 -7.13
N VAL A 157 3.70 -3.86 -8.09
CA VAL A 157 2.73 -3.21 -8.98
C VAL A 157 1.99 -4.21 -9.85
N LYS A 158 2.58 -5.39 -10.09
CA LYS A 158 2.00 -6.42 -10.96
C LYS A 158 2.39 -7.82 -10.51
N VAL A 159 1.37 -8.63 -10.25
CA VAL A 159 1.54 -10.05 -9.88
C VAL A 159 0.98 -10.95 -10.97
N LEU A 160 1.78 -11.87 -11.47
CA LEU A 160 1.37 -12.84 -12.48
C LEU A 160 1.65 -14.27 -12.00
N CYS A 161 0.70 -15.18 -12.18
CA CYS A 161 0.91 -16.60 -11.85
C CYS A 161 2.00 -17.26 -12.70
N ARG A 162 2.26 -16.69 -13.90
CA ARG A 162 3.36 -17.03 -14.81
C ARG A 162 3.54 -15.91 -15.85
N PRO A 163 4.75 -15.72 -16.43
CA PRO A 163 5.03 -14.61 -17.36
C PRO A 163 4.12 -14.62 -18.59
N ASP A 164 3.76 -15.82 -19.09
CA ASP A 164 2.91 -16.07 -20.27
C ASP A 164 1.41 -16.23 -19.92
N CYS A 165 0.97 -15.79 -18.75
CA CYS A 165 -0.43 -15.89 -18.33
C CYS A 165 -1.38 -15.28 -19.36
N LYS A 166 -2.31 -16.09 -19.89
CA LYS A 166 -3.29 -15.68 -20.91
C LYS A 166 -4.47 -14.90 -20.32
N GLY A 167 -4.67 -14.94 -18.99
CA GLY A 167 -5.76 -14.27 -18.32
C GLY A 167 -7.09 -15.01 -18.37
N ILE A 168 -8.18 -14.25 -18.19
CA ILE A 168 -9.56 -14.73 -18.29
C ILE A 168 -10.24 -14.23 -19.56
N CYS A 169 -11.16 -15.01 -20.08
CA CYS A 169 -12.02 -14.59 -21.18
C CYS A 169 -12.93 -13.43 -20.73
N LYS A 170 -12.90 -12.31 -21.44
CA LYS A 170 -13.72 -11.14 -21.12
C LYS A 170 -15.24 -11.36 -21.26
N LYS A 171 -15.64 -12.44 -21.94
CA LYS A 171 -17.04 -12.74 -22.25
C LYS A 171 -17.66 -13.71 -21.26
N CYS A 172 -16.95 -14.78 -20.90
CA CYS A 172 -17.46 -15.85 -20.03
C CYS A 172 -16.69 -16.04 -18.72
N GLY A 173 -15.56 -15.32 -18.50
CA GLY A 173 -14.75 -15.46 -17.29
C GLY A 173 -13.87 -16.73 -17.25
N HIS A 174 -13.93 -17.59 -18.28
CA HIS A 174 -13.11 -18.81 -18.33
C HIS A 174 -11.61 -18.48 -18.29
N ASN A 175 -10.84 -19.22 -17.53
CA ASN A 175 -9.39 -19.05 -17.46
C ASN A 175 -8.72 -19.60 -18.73
N LEU A 176 -8.21 -18.72 -19.56
CA LEU A 176 -7.60 -19.08 -20.86
C LEU A 176 -6.27 -19.86 -20.72
N ASN A 177 -5.75 -19.97 -19.50
CA ASN A 177 -4.61 -20.84 -19.22
C ASN A 177 -4.99 -22.33 -19.17
N ASP A 178 -6.26 -22.63 -18.91
CA ASP A 178 -6.78 -23.99 -18.77
C ASP A 178 -7.36 -24.52 -20.11
N GLY A 179 -7.46 -23.65 -21.12
CA GLY A 179 -7.93 -23.99 -22.47
C GLY A 179 -8.71 -22.86 -23.13
N ASP A 180 -9.03 -23.05 -24.42
CA ASP A 180 -9.87 -22.10 -25.16
C ASP A 180 -11.34 -22.32 -24.83
N CYS A 181 -12.06 -21.22 -24.57
CA CYS A 181 -13.49 -21.27 -24.25
C CYS A 181 -14.42 -21.21 -25.49
N GLY A 182 -13.88 -21.08 -26.69
CA GLY A 182 -14.66 -20.94 -27.95
C GLY A 182 -15.47 -19.66 -28.08
N CYS A 183 -15.36 -18.71 -27.15
CA CYS A 183 -16.03 -17.43 -27.26
C CYS A 183 -15.38 -16.57 -28.32
N ASP A 184 -16.19 -15.97 -29.19
CA ASP A 184 -15.71 -14.88 -30.04
C ASP A 184 -15.46 -13.65 -29.16
N THR A 185 -14.19 -13.33 -28.95
CA THR A 185 -13.73 -12.19 -28.12
C THR A 185 -13.56 -10.91 -28.93
N PHE A 186 -13.82 -10.96 -30.24
CA PHE A 186 -13.77 -9.78 -31.08
C PHE A 186 -14.92 -8.82 -30.73
N VAL A 187 -14.59 -7.74 -30.06
CA VAL A 187 -15.50 -6.61 -29.83
C VAL A 187 -15.09 -5.50 -30.81
N PRO A 188 -15.87 -5.25 -31.86
CA PRO A 188 -15.59 -4.13 -32.78
C PRO A 188 -15.58 -2.82 -31.98
N ASP A 189 -14.56 -1.99 -32.17
CA ASP A 189 -14.58 -0.63 -31.63
C ASP A 189 -15.78 0.12 -32.24
N PRO A 190 -16.71 0.66 -31.41
CA PRO A 190 -17.86 1.41 -31.92
C PRO A 190 -17.48 2.57 -32.85
N ARG A 191 -16.28 3.14 -32.68
CA ARG A 191 -15.74 4.20 -33.56
C ARG A 191 -15.41 3.69 -34.94
N MET A 192 -15.08 2.40 -35.09
CA MET A 192 -14.78 1.74 -36.34
C MET A 192 -16.03 1.23 -37.07
N ALA A 193 -17.21 1.21 -36.41
CA ALA A 193 -18.47 0.76 -37.04
C ALA A 193 -18.82 1.63 -38.25
N ALA A 194 -18.71 2.95 -38.14
CA ALA A 194 -18.96 3.88 -39.22
C ALA A 194 -18.00 3.67 -40.43
N ILE A 195 -16.76 3.33 -40.18
CA ILE A 195 -15.76 3.03 -41.22
C ILE A 195 -16.12 1.73 -41.93
N LYS A 196 -16.58 0.71 -41.20
CA LYS A 196 -17.00 -0.58 -41.76
C LYS A 196 -18.22 -0.41 -42.64
N ASP A 197 -19.17 0.44 -42.30
CA ASP A 197 -20.36 0.72 -43.11
C ASP A 197 -20.00 1.44 -44.42
N ILE A 198 -19.08 2.40 -44.40
CA ILE A 198 -18.54 3.07 -45.56
C ILE A 198 -17.80 2.07 -46.48
N PHE A 199 -17.04 1.16 -45.91
CA PHE A 199 -16.28 0.15 -46.64
C PHE A 199 -17.19 -0.88 -47.35
N ASN A 200 -18.28 -1.27 -46.67
CA ASN A 200 -19.28 -2.19 -47.22
C ASN A 200 -20.11 -1.53 -48.31
N ALA A 201 -20.50 -0.26 -48.14
CA ALA A 201 -21.23 0.50 -49.15
C ALA A 201 -20.43 0.68 -50.46
N ASN A 202 -19.10 0.73 -50.40
CA ASN A 202 -18.22 0.83 -51.55
C ASN A 202 -17.90 -0.52 -52.25
N LYS A 203 -18.33 -1.65 -51.67
CA LYS A 203 -18.16 -3.00 -52.24
C LYS A 203 -19.29 -3.44 -53.16
N GLU A 204 -20.40 -2.71 -53.15
CA GLU A 204 -21.61 -3.02 -53.98
C GLU A 204 -21.68 -2.22 -55.28
N VAL A 205 -20.55 -1.71 -55.80
CA VAL A 205 -20.45 -1.05 -57.13
C VAL A 205 -19.60 -1.89 -58.06
#